data_328e57402ae43e6b3b5b63fcaca68f1d
#
_entry.id   328e57402ae43e6b3b5b63fcaca68f1d
#
_cell.length_a   1.000
_cell.length_b   1.000
_cell.length_c   1.000
_cell.angle_alpha   90.00
_cell.angle_beta   90.00
_cell.angle_gamma   90.00
#
_symmetry.space_group_name_H-M   'P 1'
#
loop_
_entity.id
_entity.type
_entity.pdbx_description
1 polymer ?
#
loop_
_entity_poly.entity_id
_entity_poly.type
_entity_poly.pdbx_seq_one_letter_code
_entity_poly.pdbx_strand_id
1 'polypeptide(L)'
;MSNQTFDWVSALSAGGREQDDATRQLHELMLRAARFEVNRRRSSLDSSVDVDQLTADAAHDALLAVLAKLHTYRGDSRFTTWAYKFALLEAAVKVRRRAWRGREVSLDADAWTRIPNLDTGPAASAESSELMLALRHAIQEALTPHQRLVLVQVTLEGVPIDVLAERLGSTRGALYKTLHDARRKLRLRLAEQGFDIESGRKEAAA
;
A
#
# COMPACT_ATOMS: atom_id res chain seq x y z
N MET A 1 34.64 -3.38 -27.35
CA MET A 1 34.40 -4.22 -26.17
C MET A 1 32.87 -4.37 -26.06
N SER A 2 32.35 -5.51 -26.43
CA SER A 2 30.93 -5.78 -26.50
C SER A 2 30.33 -5.77 -25.09
N ASN A 3 29.48 -4.80 -24.82
CA ASN A 3 28.68 -4.73 -23.61
C ASN A 3 27.58 -5.81 -23.72
N GLN A 4 27.93 -7.09 -23.50
CA GLN A 4 26.96 -8.17 -23.41
C GLN A 4 26.08 -7.87 -22.17
N THR A 5 24.91 -7.34 -22.42
CA THR A 5 23.88 -7.19 -21.38
C THR A 5 23.57 -8.59 -20.87
N PHE A 6 23.85 -8.87 -19.59
CA PHE A 6 23.61 -10.17 -18.97
C PHE A 6 22.15 -10.58 -19.19
N ASP A 7 21.93 -11.72 -19.81
CA ASP A 7 20.58 -12.25 -20.08
C ASP A 7 20.02 -12.93 -18.83
N TRP A 8 19.40 -12.12 -18.00
CA TRP A 8 18.81 -12.58 -16.74
C TRP A 8 17.73 -13.64 -16.91
N VAL A 9 16.90 -13.53 -17.94
CA VAL A 9 15.76 -14.45 -18.13
C VAL A 9 16.28 -15.83 -18.50
N SER A 10 17.20 -15.91 -19.45
CA SER A 10 17.82 -17.18 -19.84
C SER A 10 18.59 -17.78 -18.67
N ALA A 11 19.44 -17.01 -17.99
CA ALA A 11 20.25 -17.51 -16.90
C ALA A 11 19.41 -18.01 -15.71
N LEU A 12 18.34 -17.29 -15.33
CA LEU A 12 17.45 -17.70 -14.25
C LEU A 12 16.56 -18.91 -14.61
N SER A 13 16.45 -19.23 -15.91
CA SER A 13 15.67 -20.37 -16.43
C SER A 13 16.54 -21.56 -16.84
N ALA A 14 17.86 -21.42 -16.87
CA ALA A 14 18.77 -22.43 -17.42
C ALA A 14 18.85 -23.73 -16.61
N GLY A 15 18.70 -23.65 -15.30
CA GLY A 15 18.97 -24.76 -14.37
C GLY A 15 20.44 -24.90 -13.99
N GLY A 16 20.71 -25.65 -12.94
CA GLY A 16 22.04 -25.97 -12.46
C GLY A 16 22.88 -24.75 -12.01
N ARG A 17 24.20 -24.83 -12.21
CA ARG A 17 25.14 -23.82 -11.71
C ARG A 17 24.89 -22.42 -12.25
N GLU A 18 24.49 -22.30 -13.51
CA GLU A 18 24.21 -20.99 -14.12
C GLU A 18 23.01 -20.30 -13.44
N GLN A 19 21.96 -21.04 -13.16
CA GLN A 19 20.80 -20.56 -12.41
C GLN A 19 21.17 -20.16 -10.98
N ASP A 20 21.99 -20.96 -10.31
CA ASP A 20 22.46 -20.67 -8.95
C ASP A 20 23.24 -19.37 -8.89
N ASP A 21 24.13 -19.13 -9.85
CA ASP A 21 24.95 -17.92 -9.94
C ASP A 21 24.09 -16.68 -10.27
N ALA A 22 23.14 -16.81 -11.21
CA ALA A 22 22.20 -15.75 -11.53
C ALA A 22 21.29 -15.41 -10.33
N THR A 23 20.81 -16.43 -9.62
CA THR A 23 19.98 -16.26 -8.42
C THR A 23 20.75 -15.53 -7.30
N ARG A 24 22.01 -15.87 -7.10
CA ARG A 24 22.89 -15.22 -6.12
C ARG A 24 23.09 -13.74 -6.48
N GLN A 25 23.40 -13.43 -7.74
CA GLN A 25 23.55 -12.04 -8.21
C GLN A 25 22.24 -11.26 -8.07
N LEU A 26 21.11 -11.88 -8.38
CA LEU A 26 19.81 -11.26 -8.20
C LEU A 26 19.52 -10.97 -6.72
N HIS A 27 19.82 -11.92 -5.83
CA HIS A 27 19.67 -11.72 -4.39
C HIS A 27 20.51 -10.54 -3.86
N GLU A 28 21.75 -10.40 -4.31
CA GLU A 28 22.59 -9.25 -3.97
C GLU A 28 21.98 -7.91 -4.46
N LEU A 29 21.39 -7.92 -5.65
CA LEU A 29 20.66 -6.76 -6.16
C LEU A 29 19.46 -6.42 -5.26
N MET A 30 18.67 -7.43 -4.85
CA MET A 30 17.52 -7.27 -3.94
C MET A 30 17.96 -6.73 -2.58
N LEU A 31 19.08 -7.23 -2.03
CA LEU A 31 19.64 -6.72 -0.76
C LEU A 31 19.99 -5.23 -0.83
N ARG A 32 20.67 -4.80 -1.91
CA ARG A 32 21.00 -3.39 -2.08
C ARG A 32 19.76 -2.51 -2.19
N ALA A 33 18.76 -2.95 -2.95
CA ALA A 33 17.50 -2.23 -3.13
C ALA A 33 16.68 -2.17 -1.84
N ALA A 34 16.55 -3.29 -1.13
CA ALA A 34 15.84 -3.36 0.15
C ALA A 34 16.52 -2.48 1.21
N ARG A 35 17.85 -2.52 1.30
CA ARG A 35 18.61 -1.67 2.23
C ARG A 35 18.41 -0.19 1.97
N PHE A 36 18.40 0.22 0.72
CA PHE A 36 18.09 1.61 0.34
C PHE A 36 16.72 2.03 0.86
N GLU A 37 15.68 1.24 0.62
CA GLU A 37 14.31 1.57 1.01
C GLU A 37 14.11 1.53 2.53
N VAL A 38 14.66 0.54 3.23
CA VAL A 38 14.61 0.44 4.70
C VAL A 38 15.28 1.66 5.33
N ASN A 39 16.48 2.03 4.87
CA ASN A 39 17.19 3.20 5.38
C ASN A 39 16.44 4.51 5.11
N ARG A 40 15.84 4.66 3.93
CA ARG A 40 15.00 5.82 3.59
C ARG A 40 13.82 6.00 4.55
N ARG A 41 13.28 4.90 5.09
CA ARG A 41 12.13 4.88 6.01
C ARG A 41 12.52 4.63 7.47
N ARG A 42 13.81 4.69 7.81
CA ARG A 42 14.30 4.33 9.14
C ARG A 42 13.66 5.14 10.26
N SER A 43 13.32 6.40 10.03
CA SER A 43 12.64 7.27 11.01
C SER A 43 11.25 6.77 11.43
N SER A 44 10.64 5.87 10.65
CA SER A 44 9.35 5.26 10.97
C SER A 44 9.48 4.03 11.88
N LEU A 45 10.70 3.55 12.11
CA LEU A 45 10.98 2.34 12.88
C LEU A 45 11.43 2.69 14.29
N ASP A 46 11.02 1.86 15.24
CA ASP A 46 11.55 1.87 16.60
C ASP A 46 13.04 1.52 16.62
N SER A 47 13.78 2.05 17.59
CA SER A 47 15.22 1.79 17.77
C SER A 47 15.55 0.33 18.06
N SER A 48 14.59 -0.44 18.60
CA SER A 48 14.72 -1.87 18.89
C SER A 48 14.65 -2.76 17.64
N VAL A 49 14.33 -2.20 16.47
CA VAL A 49 14.17 -2.99 15.24
C VAL A 49 15.52 -3.35 14.66
N ASP A 50 15.76 -4.63 14.49
CA ASP A 50 16.89 -5.12 13.70
C ASP A 50 16.67 -4.82 12.20
N VAL A 51 17.37 -3.80 11.75
CA VAL A 51 17.26 -3.28 10.37
C VAL A 51 17.93 -4.22 9.37
N ASP A 52 18.98 -4.92 9.78
CA ASP A 52 19.69 -5.85 8.89
C ASP A 52 18.84 -7.10 8.67
N GLN A 53 18.22 -7.64 9.70
CA GLN A 53 17.26 -8.73 9.57
C GLN A 53 16.04 -8.33 8.72
N LEU A 54 15.48 -7.14 8.95
CA LEU A 54 14.35 -6.63 8.16
C LEU A 54 14.70 -6.48 6.68
N THR A 55 15.92 -6.05 6.39
CA THR A 55 16.45 -5.90 5.03
C THR A 55 16.63 -7.26 4.36
N ALA A 56 17.21 -8.23 5.06
CA ALA A 56 17.41 -9.59 4.56
C ALA A 56 16.07 -10.27 4.23
N ASP A 57 15.10 -10.18 5.13
CA ASP A 57 13.76 -10.71 4.93
C ASP A 57 13.04 -10.07 3.73
N ALA A 58 13.21 -8.75 3.54
CA ALA A 58 12.62 -8.06 2.41
C ALA A 58 13.27 -8.45 1.07
N ALA A 59 14.58 -8.63 1.06
CA ALA A 59 15.33 -9.06 -0.11
C ALA A 59 14.97 -10.50 -0.51
N HIS A 60 14.81 -11.38 0.47
CA HIS A 60 14.40 -12.77 0.23
C HIS A 60 13.01 -12.86 -0.38
N ASP A 61 12.01 -12.19 0.21
CA ASP A 61 10.64 -12.17 -0.32
C ASP A 61 10.60 -11.55 -1.72
N ALA A 62 11.38 -10.48 -1.96
CA ALA A 62 11.49 -9.87 -3.28
C ALA A 62 12.09 -10.83 -4.32
N LEU A 63 13.14 -11.59 -3.96
CA LEU A 63 13.73 -12.60 -4.82
C LEU A 63 12.68 -13.64 -5.22
N LEU A 64 11.95 -14.20 -4.26
CA LEU A 64 10.89 -15.18 -4.53
C LEU A 64 9.80 -14.59 -5.43
N ALA A 65 9.40 -13.33 -5.19
CA ALA A 65 8.40 -12.65 -6.00
C ALA A 65 8.86 -12.39 -7.44
N VAL A 66 10.15 -12.05 -7.65
CA VAL A 66 10.75 -11.91 -8.99
C VAL A 66 10.75 -13.24 -9.71
N LEU A 67 11.21 -14.32 -9.08
CA LEU A 67 11.25 -15.67 -9.69
C LEU A 67 9.84 -16.14 -10.06
N ALA A 68 8.87 -15.98 -9.17
CA ALA A 68 7.47 -16.36 -9.44
C ALA A 68 6.86 -15.58 -10.61
N LYS A 69 7.29 -14.33 -10.83
CA LYS A 69 6.77 -13.45 -11.87
C LYS A 69 7.69 -13.29 -13.08
N LEU A 70 8.75 -14.08 -13.17
CA LEU A 70 9.74 -13.98 -14.24
C LEU A 70 9.09 -14.05 -15.64
N HIS A 71 8.10 -14.92 -15.80
CA HIS A 71 7.30 -15.08 -17.02
C HIS A 71 6.49 -13.84 -17.43
N THR A 72 6.33 -12.87 -16.55
CA THR A 72 5.61 -11.61 -16.82
C THR A 72 6.53 -10.49 -17.30
N TYR A 73 7.84 -10.69 -17.28
CA TYR A 73 8.79 -9.69 -17.75
C TYR A 73 8.72 -9.57 -19.29
N ARG A 74 8.43 -8.37 -19.79
CA ARG A 74 8.21 -8.11 -21.23
C ARG A 74 9.37 -7.45 -21.95
N GLY A 75 10.44 -7.09 -21.23
CA GLY A 75 11.57 -6.38 -21.85
C GLY A 75 11.38 -4.88 -22.05
N ASP A 76 10.26 -4.28 -21.61
CA ASP A 76 9.96 -2.84 -21.75
C ASP A 76 10.94 -1.95 -20.97
N SER A 77 11.69 -2.50 -20.06
CA SER A 77 12.75 -1.86 -19.29
C SER A 77 13.88 -2.85 -19.03
N ARG A 78 15.03 -2.37 -18.53
CA ARG A 78 16.10 -3.28 -18.09
C ARG A 78 15.55 -4.23 -17.00
N PHE A 79 15.93 -5.50 -17.07
CA PHE A 79 15.53 -6.50 -16.08
C PHE A 79 15.79 -6.04 -14.63
N THR A 80 16.98 -5.49 -14.38
CA THR A 80 17.35 -4.98 -13.07
C THR A 80 16.42 -3.86 -12.58
N THR A 81 15.94 -3.00 -13.47
CA THR A 81 14.98 -1.94 -13.14
C THR A 81 13.59 -2.51 -12.80
N TRP A 82 13.16 -3.53 -13.52
CA TRP A 82 11.91 -4.23 -13.26
C TRP A 82 11.99 -5.00 -11.92
N ALA A 83 13.06 -5.75 -11.70
CA ALA A 83 13.29 -6.53 -10.48
C ALA A 83 13.44 -5.64 -9.24
N TYR A 84 14.12 -4.50 -9.36
CA TYR A 84 14.34 -3.53 -8.28
C TYR A 84 13.04 -3.08 -7.60
N LYS A 85 11.96 -2.91 -8.37
CA LYS A 85 10.64 -2.52 -7.85
C LYS A 85 10.08 -3.49 -6.83
N PHE A 86 10.35 -4.79 -6.99
CA PHE A 86 9.91 -5.81 -6.03
C PHE A 86 10.58 -5.60 -4.66
N ALA A 87 11.88 -5.35 -4.64
CA ALA A 87 12.60 -5.12 -3.39
C ALA A 87 12.13 -3.84 -2.68
N LEU A 88 11.88 -2.75 -3.43
CA LEU A 88 11.33 -1.53 -2.85
C LEU A 88 9.93 -1.75 -2.25
N LEU A 89 9.08 -2.51 -2.96
CA LEU A 89 7.72 -2.79 -2.48
C LEU A 89 7.72 -3.68 -1.25
N GLU A 90 8.48 -4.78 -1.24
CA GLU A 90 8.57 -5.68 -0.10
C GLU A 90 9.19 -4.99 1.13
N ALA A 91 10.25 -4.23 0.94
CA ALA A 91 10.85 -3.44 2.02
C ALA A 91 9.88 -2.41 2.61
N ALA A 92 9.14 -1.69 1.75
CA ALA A 92 8.14 -0.72 2.19
C ALA A 92 6.99 -1.38 2.98
N VAL A 93 6.54 -2.56 2.56
CA VAL A 93 5.51 -3.33 3.27
C VAL A 93 6.03 -3.78 4.64
N LYS A 94 7.23 -4.36 4.71
CA LYS A 94 7.83 -4.83 5.97
C LYS A 94 8.07 -3.68 6.95
N VAL A 95 8.58 -2.54 6.48
CA VAL A 95 8.76 -1.34 7.32
C VAL A 95 7.42 -0.86 7.89
N ARG A 96 6.38 -0.73 7.04
CA ARG A 96 5.05 -0.32 7.52
C ARG A 96 4.49 -1.28 8.56
N ARG A 97 4.53 -2.60 8.30
CA ARG A 97 4.06 -3.61 9.24
C ARG A 97 4.82 -3.51 10.57
N ARG A 98 6.14 -3.33 10.52
CA ARG A 98 6.96 -3.20 11.72
C ARG A 98 6.65 -1.93 12.49
N ALA A 99 6.49 -0.80 11.81
CA ALA A 99 6.12 0.49 12.44
C ALA A 99 4.74 0.46 13.11
N TRP A 100 3.84 -0.40 12.63
CA TRP A 100 2.50 -0.57 13.20
C TRP A 100 2.40 -1.73 14.21
N ARG A 101 3.48 -2.48 14.41
CA ARG A 101 3.50 -3.56 15.40
C ARG A 101 3.37 -2.97 16.79
N GLY A 102 2.41 -3.46 17.58
CA GLY A 102 2.11 -2.95 18.93
C GLY A 102 1.20 -1.72 19.00
N ARG A 103 0.87 -1.09 17.88
CA ARG A 103 -0.17 -0.06 17.87
C ARG A 103 -1.55 -0.70 17.92
N GLU A 104 -2.41 -0.16 18.77
CA GLU A 104 -3.82 -0.57 18.75
C GLU A 104 -4.48 -0.10 17.46
N VAL A 105 -5.15 -1.03 16.80
CA VAL A 105 -6.06 -0.72 15.67
C VAL A 105 -7.46 -0.97 16.19
N SER A 106 -8.23 0.07 16.37
CA SER A 106 -9.62 -0.06 16.79
C SER A 106 -10.41 -0.78 15.69
N LEU A 107 -10.96 -1.94 16.02
CA LEU A 107 -11.84 -2.69 15.12
C LEU A 107 -13.32 -2.33 15.32
N ASP A 108 -13.60 -1.25 16.05
CA ASP A 108 -14.94 -0.73 16.26
C ASP A 108 -15.43 -0.05 14.97
N ALA A 109 -16.50 -0.61 14.41
CA ALA A 109 -17.12 -0.06 13.20
C ALA A 109 -17.73 1.34 13.41
N ASP A 110 -18.00 1.70 14.67
CA ASP A 110 -18.58 2.99 15.05
C ASP A 110 -17.52 4.00 15.55
N ALA A 111 -16.23 3.63 15.53
CA ALA A 111 -15.13 4.53 15.89
C ALA A 111 -15.16 5.85 15.09
N TRP A 112 -15.72 5.85 13.88
CA TRP A 112 -15.89 7.02 13.04
C TRP A 112 -16.78 8.10 13.67
N THR A 113 -17.68 7.75 14.58
CA THR A 113 -18.55 8.71 15.29
C THR A 113 -17.76 9.57 16.29
N ARG A 114 -16.60 9.07 16.73
CA ARG A 114 -15.69 9.77 17.66
C ARG A 114 -14.72 10.74 16.96
N ILE A 115 -14.72 10.72 15.60
CA ILE A 115 -13.94 11.71 14.86
C ILE A 115 -14.51 13.07 15.22
N PRO A 116 -13.71 13.96 15.87
CA PRO A 116 -14.18 15.29 16.18
C PRO A 116 -14.77 15.90 14.92
N ASN A 117 -15.81 16.71 15.08
CA ASN A 117 -16.25 17.54 13.98
C ASN A 117 -14.98 18.11 13.39
N LEU A 118 -14.68 17.82 12.12
CA LEU A 118 -13.77 18.66 11.38
C LEU A 118 -14.46 20.02 11.36
N ASP A 119 -14.39 20.70 12.50
CA ASP A 119 -14.70 22.10 12.60
C ASP A 119 -13.68 22.73 11.65
N THR A 120 -14.08 22.77 10.41
CA THR A 120 -13.55 23.73 9.47
C THR A 120 -13.70 25.03 10.22
N GLY A 121 -12.57 25.62 10.65
CA GLY A 121 -12.58 26.82 11.50
C GLY A 121 -13.51 27.90 10.95
N PRO A 122 -13.72 29.03 11.63
CA PRO A 122 -14.75 30.02 11.32
C PRO A 122 -14.75 30.56 9.88
N ALA A 123 -13.79 30.13 9.04
CA ALA A 123 -13.68 30.43 7.60
C ALA A 123 -14.26 29.34 6.68
N ALA A 124 -14.81 28.22 7.20
CA ALA A 124 -15.45 27.24 6.34
C ALA A 124 -16.75 27.76 5.79
N SER A 125 -16.94 27.62 4.48
CA SER A 125 -18.19 27.98 3.83
C SER A 125 -19.33 27.09 4.35
N ALA A 126 -20.56 27.62 4.41
CA ALA A 126 -21.75 26.85 4.76
C ALA A 126 -21.86 25.58 3.91
N GLU A 127 -21.46 25.63 2.66
CA GLU A 127 -21.39 24.52 1.70
C GLU A 127 -20.45 23.38 2.16
N SER A 128 -19.28 23.72 2.72
CA SER A 128 -18.35 22.72 3.29
C SER A 128 -18.98 22.00 4.49
N SER A 129 -19.74 22.72 5.32
CA SER A 129 -20.42 22.14 6.49
C SER A 129 -21.56 21.23 6.06
N GLU A 130 -22.31 21.59 5.02
CA GLU A 130 -23.41 20.80 4.48
C GLU A 130 -22.89 19.51 3.83
N LEU A 131 -21.82 19.57 3.03
CA LEU A 131 -21.14 18.41 2.47
C LEU A 131 -20.66 17.45 3.56
N MET A 132 -20.09 17.96 4.66
CA MET A 132 -19.62 17.11 5.75
C MET A 132 -20.76 16.41 6.50
N LEU A 133 -21.90 17.07 6.69
CA LEU A 133 -23.09 16.46 7.25
C LEU A 133 -23.63 15.37 6.32
N ALA A 134 -23.75 15.67 5.03
CA ALA A 134 -24.18 14.71 4.01
C ALA A 134 -23.26 13.47 3.94
N LEU A 135 -21.93 13.68 4.01
CA LEU A 135 -20.95 12.60 4.05
C LEU A 135 -21.11 11.71 5.28
N ARG A 136 -21.33 12.29 6.46
CA ARG A 136 -21.60 11.54 7.70
C ARG A 136 -22.85 10.66 7.56
N HIS A 137 -23.94 11.22 7.08
CA HIS A 137 -25.18 10.46 6.83
C HIS A 137 -24.95 9.34 5.81
N ALA A 138 -24.25 9.63 4.71
CA ALA A 138 -23.94 8.62 3.72
C ALA A 138 -23.08 7.47 4.28
N ILE A 139 -22.08 7.75 5.12
CA ILE A 139 -21.27 6.72 5.80
C ILE A 139 -22.16 5.84 6.69
N GLN A 140 -23.08 6.43 7.41
CA GLN A 140 -23.95 5.72 8.33
C GLN A 140 -24.98 4.85 7.62
N GLU A 141 -25.61 5.37 6.58
CA GLU A 141 -26.78 4.74 5.94
C GLU A 141 -26.39 3.81 4.79
N ALA A 142 -25.39 4.19 3.95
CA ALA A 142 -25.06 3.46 2.74
C ALA A 142 -24.02 2.37 2.93
N LEU A 143 -23.19 2.44 3.98
CA LEU A 143 -22.13 1.49 4.20
C LEU A 143 -22.48 0.42 5.23
N THR A 144 -22.08 -0.83 4.96
CA THR A 144 -22.11 -1.88 5.98
C THR A 144 -21.09 -1.59 7.09
N PRO A 145 -21.24 -2.17 8.30
CA PRO A 145 -20.27 -2.01 9.38
C PRO A 145 -18.84 -2.35 8.95
N HIS A 146 -18.65 -3.42 8.18
CA HIS A 146 -17.34 -3.81 7.65
C HIS A 146 -16.80 -2.79 6.64
N GLN A 147 -17.62 -2.23 5.76
CA GLN A 147 -17.20 -1.19 4.82
C GLN A 147 -16.80 0.10 5.54
N ARG A 148 -17.55 0.49 6.58
CA ARG A 148 -17.22 1.64 7.44
C ARG A 148 -15.89 1.44 8.12
N LEU A 149 -15.70 0.30 8.78
CA LEU A 149 -14.44 -0.03 9.46
C LEU A 149 -13.24 0.09 8.50
N VAL A 150 -13.30 -0.58 7.36
CA VAL A 150 -12.18 -0.56 6.39
C VAL A 150 -11.92 0.86 5.87
N LEU A 151 -12.98 1.61 5.54
CA LEU A 151 -12.87 2.98 5.06
C LEU A 151 -12.19 3.88 6.11
N VAL A 152 -12.69 3.87 7.34
CA VAL A 152 -12.19 4.72 8.43
C VAL A 152 -10.74 4.37 8.78
N GLN A 153 -10.45 3.09 8.99
CA GLN A 153 -9.10 2.66 9.36
C GLN A 153 -8.06 3.03 8.30
N VAL A 154 -8.38 2.86 7.02
CA VAL A 154 -7.42 3.15 5.94
C VAL A 154 -7.31 4.64 5.64
N THR A 155 -8.45 5.39 5.63
CA THR A 155 -8.44 6.78 5.13
C THR A 155 -8.30 7.83 6.23
N LEU A 156 -8.82 7.60 7.42
CA LEU A 156 -8.78 8.56 8.53
C LEU A 156 -7.67 8.21 9.52
N GLU A 157 -7.62 6.95 9.95
CA GLU A 157 -6.59 6.49 10.91
C GLU A 157 -5.25 6.20 10.24
N GLY A 158 -5.19 6.16 8.91
CA GLY A 158 -3.97 5.92 8.16
C GLY A 158 -3.38 4.52 8.33
N VAL A 159 -4.18 3.56 8.79
CA VAL A 159 -3.74 2.15 8.94
C VAL A 159 -3.38 1.58 7.58
N PRO A 160 -2.15 1.08 7.40
CA PRO A 160 -1.78 0.44 6.14
C PRO A 160 -2.68 -0.77 5.86
N ILE A 161 -3.11 -0.91 4.61
CA ILE A 161 -4.09 -1.94 4.22
C ILE A 161 -3.57 -3.37 4.45
N ASP A 162 -2.26 -3.58 4.39
CA ASP A 162 -1.61 -4.85 4.69
C ASP A 162 -1.63 -5.17 6.19
N VAL A 163 -1.48 -4.17 7.05
CA VAL A 163 -1.65 -4.30 8.50
C VAL A 163 -3.09 -4.60 8.86
N LEU A 164 -4.03 -3.86 8.25
CA LEU A 164 -5.46 -4.09 8.48
C LEU A 164 -5.90 -5.47 7.99
N ALA A 165 -5.39 -5.95 6.85
CA ALA A 165 -5.67 -7.28 6.33
C ALA A 165 -5.24 -8.37 7.30
N GLU A 166 -4.04 -8.25 7.87
CA GLU A 166 -3.54 -9.18 8.89
C GLU A 166 -4.44 -9.18 10.15
N ARG A 167 -4.83 -7.99 10.63
CA ARG A 167 -5.69 -7.84 11.82
C ARG A 167 -7.10 -8.42 11.64
N LEU A 168 -7.64 -8.31 10.43
CA LEU A 168 -8.98 -8.80 10.09
C LEU A 168 -8.98 -10.26 9.58
N GLY A 169 -7.83 -10.94 9.52
CA GLY A 169 -7.73 -12.28 8.93
C GLY A 169 -8.15 -12.32 7.45
N SER A 170 -7.93 -11.23 6.72
CA SER A 170 -8.37 -11.04 5.34
C SER A 170 -7.18 -10.86 4.38
N THR A 171 -7.45 -10.71 3.08
CA THR A 171 -6.44 -10.43 2.08
C THR A 171 -6.44 -8.95 1.69
N ARG A 172 -5.28 -8.42 1.27
CA ARG A 172 -5.19 -7.06 0.72
C ARG A 172 -6.17 -6.83 -0.43
N GLY A 173 -6.29 -7.82 -1.33
CA GLY A 173 -7.20 -7.74 -2.47
C GLY A 173 -8.67 -7.61 -2.06
N ALA A 174 -9.11 -8.38 -1.05
CA ALA A 174 -10.45 -8.28 -0.50
C ALA A 174 -10.71 -6.90 0.12
N LEU A 175 -9.75 -6.35 0.89
CA LEU A 175 -9.90 -5.02 1.48
C LEU A 175 -9.86 -3.89 0.44
N TYR A 176 -9.06 -4.02 -0.63
CA TYR A 176 -9.10 -3.05 -1.74
C TYR A 176 -10.47 -3.06 -2.43
N LYS A 177 -11.06 -4.25 -2.65
CA LYS A 177 -12.41 -4.35 -3.20
C LYS A 177 -13.44 -3.72 -2.26
N THR A 178 -13.38 -4.03 -0.97
CA THR A 178 -14.26 -3.43 0.05
C THR A 178 -14.17 -1.90 0.04
N LEU A 179 -12.95 -1.35 0.00
CA LEU A 179 -12.70 0.09 -0.02
C LEU A 179 -13.21 0.74 -1.32
N HIS A 180 -13.01 0.07 -2.46
CA HIS A 180 -13.53 0.52 -3.74
C HIS A 180 -15.07 0.57 -3.73
N ASP A 181 -15.72 -0.49 -3.25
CA ASP A 181 -17.18 -0.58 -3.18
C ASP A 181 -17.77 0.46 -2.20
N ALA A 182 -17.11 0.66 -1.05
CA ALA A 182 -17.50 1.70 -0.10
C ALA A 182 -17.44 3.10 -0.73
N ARG A 183 -16.33 3.44 -1.37
CA ARG A 183 -16.17 4.74 -2.06
C ARG A 183 -17.17 4.94 -3.19
N ARG A 184 -17.50 3.88 -3.93
CA ARG A 184 -18.53 3.94 -4.98
C ARG A 184 -19.90 4.25 -4.41
N LYS A 185 -20.29 3.55 -3.32
CA LYS A 185 -21.56 3.79 -2.64
C LYS A 185 -21.69 5.22 -2.12
N LEU A 186 -20.62 5.73 -1.49
CA LEU A 186 -20.63 7.10 -0.98
C LEU A 186 -20.78 8.13 -2.10
N ARG A 187 -20.05 7.94 -3.22
CA ARG A 187 -20.19 8.85 -4.37
C ARG A 187 -21.61 8.88 -4.92
N LEU A 188 -22.22 7.71 -5.09
CA LEU A 188 -23.61 7.63 -5.55
C LEU A 188 -24.57 8.33 -4.58
N ARG A 189 -24.41 8.06 -3.27
CA ARG A 189 -25.29 8.67 -2.26
C ARG A 189 -25.15 10.18 -2.18
N LEU A 190 -23.94 10.70 -2.29
CA LEU A 190 -23.68 12.14 -2.30
C LEU A 190 -24.17 12.80 -3.59
N ALA A 191 -24.04 12.14 -4.74
CA ALA A 191 -24.60 12.64 -6.01
C ALA A 191 -26.14 12.74 -5.96
N GLU A 192 -26.83 11.76 -5.34
CA GLU A 192 -28.28 11.80 -5.11
C GLU A 192 -28.72 12.99 -4.24
N GLN A 193 -27.82 13.49 -3.37
CA GLN A 193 -28.02 14.66 -2.52
C GLN A 193 -27.56 15.98 -3.18
N GLY A 194 -27.16 15.93 -4.44
CA GLY A 194 -26.76 17.13 -5.22
C GLY A 194 -25.28 17.51 -5.08
N PHE A 195 -24.44 16.70 -4.43
CA PHE A 195 -22.99 16.95 -4.32
C PHE A 195 -22.23 16.27 -5.47
N ASP A 196 -21.69 17.06 -6.39
CA ASP A 196 -20.82 16.54 -7.46
C ASP A 196 -19.35 16.49 -7.00
N ILE A 197 -18.88 15.27 -6.68
CA ILE A 197 -17.51 15.04 -6.18
C ILE A 197 -16.50 14.86 -7.33
N GLU A 198 -16.92 14.71 -8.57
CA GLU A 198 -16.01 14.49 -9.71
C GLU A 198 -15.34 15.79 -10.21
N SER A 199 -15.99 16.93 -10.04
CA SER A 199 -15.45 18.24 -10.44
C SER A 199 -14.21 18.65 -9.62
N GLY A 200 -14.17 18.37 -8.34
CA GLY A 200 -13.04 18.74 -7.46
C GLY A 200 -11.72 17.96 -7.71
N ARG A 201 -11.77 16.87 -8.49
CA ARG A 201 -10.56 16.09 -8.83
C ARG A 201 -9.80 16.66 -10.03
N LYS A 202 -10.46 17.47 -10.87
CA LYS A 202 -9.84 18.13 -12.02
C LYS A 202 -9.11 19.41 -11.64
N GLU A 203 -9.58 20.12 -10.60
CA GLU A 203 -8.95 21.37 -10.13
C GLU A 203 -7.70 21.12 -9.25
N ALA A 204 -7.62 20.00 -8.55
CA ALA A 204 -6.43 19.65 -7.74
C ALA A 204 -5.27 19.04 -8.55
N ALA A 205 -5.45 18.82 -9.86
CA ALA A 205 -4.45 18.23 -10.77
C ALA A 205 -3.97 19.23 -11.85
N ALA A 206 -4.40 20.51 -11.77
CA ALA A 206 -3.93 21.62 -12.59
C ALA A 206 -3.04 22.57 -11.77
#